data_ea64f7b74d2da4b4e1253f13ae97b1a6
#
_entry.id   ea64f7b74d2da4b4e1253f13ae97b1a6
#
_cell.length_a   1.000
_cell.length_b   1.000
_cell.length_c   1.000
_cell.angle_alpha   90.00
_cell.angle_beta   90.00
_cell.angle_gamma   90.00
#
_symmetry.space_group_name_H-M   'P 1'
#
loop_
_entity.id
_entity.type
_entity.pdbx_description
1 polymer ?
#
loop_
_entity_poly.entity_id
_entity_poly.type
_entity_poly.pdbx_seq_one_letter_code
_entity_poly.pdbx_strand_id
1 'polypeptide(L)'
;MLRANILGLNPFTDSTDQLIDSARATTMGKRGKFAYSNLGISLLGEALTRASGAESWKSYITERLFTPLGMKHTTLIASQSEIPDGAIHGVQANGRRGQSVSGTGFNPAGAGVWSTPEDMTRYAQAILAGTVPGGDSPQEPRWPADLIDGIRLPGERIGYTWYTDVVDGRTIINHGGTTMEYMTHLAIDRESGTAVMVYTDQSKDGTASALAAALLTDGQKISTVSVPLTAETLAEIVLLGAFTILALVMGLCTMARAASAPSRMAVVCRAATLIACLMAAAASGPWIYLPTWILAVAALPGLYGVVRGITLWTQLPALPRRRAWLGWMHVGLSVAFVGACLVVAWPKA
;
A
#
# COMPACT_ATOMS: atom_id res chain seq x y z
N MET A 1 -10.56 -1.80 -4.72
CA MET A 1 -9.21 -2.04 -4.21
C MET A 1 -8.17 -2.13 -5.33
N LEU A 2 -8.12 -3.17 -6.15
CA LEU A 2 -7.06 -3.36 -7.18
C LEU A 2 -6.82 -2.13 -8.08
N ARG A 3 -7.89 -1.49 -8.60
CA ARG A 3 -7.77 -0.27 -9.42
C ARG A 3 -7.17 0.90 -8.63
N ALA A 4 -7.53 1.06 -7.37
CA ALA A 4 -6.99 2.12 -6.52
C ALA A 4 -5.50 1.88 -6.26
N ASN A 5 -5.11 0.64 -5.94
CA ASN A 5 -3.70 0.27 -5.75
C ASN A 5 -2.86 0.54 -7.01
N ILE A 6 -3.33 0.11 -8.19
CA ILE A 6 -2.59 0.33 -9.45
C ILE A 6 -2.44 1.82 -9.76
N LEU A 7 -3.46 2.64 -9.51
CA LEU A 7 -3.47 4.06 -9.85
C LEU A 7 -2.97 4.96 -8.72
N GLY A 8 -2.61 4.42 -7.55
CA GLY A 8 -2.22 5.19 -6.39
C GLY A 8 -3.32 6.11 -5.84
N LEU A 9 -4.58 5.72 -6.03
CA LEU A 9 -5.74 6.50 -5.60
C LEU A 9 -6.18 6.07 -4.20
N ASN A 10 -6.74 7.02 -3.45
CA ASN A 10 -7.37 6.71 -2.17
C ASN A 10 -8.60 5.80 -2.40
N PRO A 11 -8.65 4.60 -1.79
CA PRO A 11 -9.79 3.68 -1.94
C PRO A 11 -10.97 4.00 -1.01
N PHE A 12 -10.80 4.92 -0.06
CA PHE A 12 -11.76 5.23 1.01
C PHE A 12 -12.30 6.66 0.87
N THR A 13 -12.83 6.99 -0.32
CA THR A 13 -13.36 8.33 -0.62
C THR A 13 -14.83 8.51 -0.26
N ASP A 14 -15.50 7.44 0.19
CA ASP A 14 -16.93 7.48 0.46
C ASP A 14 -17.29 8.46 1.57
N SER A 15 -18.37 9.20 1.36
CA SER A 15 -19.07 9.92 2.41
C SER A 15 -19.81 8.97 3.34
N THR A 16 -20.29 9.47 4.47
CA THR A 16 -21.11 8.69 5.40
C THR A 16 -22.38 8.12 4.73
N ASP A 17 -23.04 8.89 3.87
CA ASP A 17 -24.23 8.43 3.16
C ASP A 17 -23.92 7.32 2.15
N GLN A 18 -22.83 7.48 1.38
CA GLN A 18 -22.36 6.43 0.46
C GLN A 18 -21.97 5.15 1.20
N LEU A 19 -21.37 5.27 2.38
CA LEU A 19 -21.05 4.13 3.23
C LEU A 19 -22.32 3.40 3.70
N ILE A 20 -23.37 4.13 4.11
CA ILE A 20 -24.66 3.55 4.51
C ILE A 20 -25.31 2.83 3.33
N ASP A 21 -25.29 3.40 2.14
CA ASP A 21 -25.83 2.77 0.94
C ASP A 21 -25.04 1.51 0.56
N SER A 22 -23.72 1.54 0.66
CA SER A 22 -22.87 0.36 0.47
C SER A 22 -23.20 -0.73 1.48
N ALA A 23 -23.46 -0.37 2.74
CA ALA A 23 -23.87 -1.32 3.78
C ALA A 23 -25.22 -1.99 3.46
N ARG A 24 -26.19 -1.24 2.97
CA ARG A 24 -27.50 -1.77 2.55
C ARG A 24 -27.38 -2.76 1.39
N ALA A 25 -26.41 -2.55 0.50
CA ALA A 25 -26.15 -3.42 -0.65
C ALA A 25 -25.28 -4.64 -0.29
N THR A 26 -24.68 -4.67 0.89
CA THR A 26 -23.73 -5.73 1.28
C THR A 26 -24.46 -6.95 1.82
N THR A 27 -24.13 -8.12 1.28
CA THR A 27 -24.60 -9.39 1.83
C THR A 27 -23.84 -9.76 3.09
N MET A 28 -24.55 -10.02 4.17
CA MET A 28 -23.95 -10.45 5.43
C MET A 28 -23.27 -11.82 5.30
N GLY A 29 -22.08 -11.95 5.88
CA GLY A 29 -21.39 -13.22 5.99
C GLY A 29 -22.09 -14.21 6.94
N LYS A 30 -21.48 -15.38 7.14
CA LYS A 30 -22.02 -16.40 8.06
C LYS A 30 -21.95 -15.92 9.51
N ARG A 31 -23.08 -15.99 10.23
CA ARG A 31 -23.12 -15.69 11.67
C ARG A 31 -22.18 -16.63 12.46
N GLY A 32 -21.61 -16.09 13.53
CA GLY A 32 -20.71 -16.86 14.42
C GLY A 32 -19.31 -17.10 13.84
N LYS A 33 -18.96 -16.44 12.73
CA LYS A 33 -17.63 -16.39 12.18
C LYS A 33 -17.05 -15.00 12.34
N PHE A 34 -15.78 -14.94 12.73
CA PHE A 34 -15.05 -13.68 12.71
C PHE A 34 -14.88 -13.19 11.27
N ALA A 35 -15.10 -11.90 11.05
CA ALA A 35 -14.84 -11.23 9.78
C ALA A 35 -14.40 -9.80 10.08
N TYR A 36 -13.15 -9.48 9.77
CA TYR A 36 -12.65 -8.11 9.85
C TYR A 36 -13.45 -7.20 8.90
N SER A 37 -13.93 -6.05 9.41
CA SER A 37 -14.79 -5.19 8.60
C SER A 37 -14.62 -3.70 8.95
N ASN A 38 -13.88 -2.97 8.12
CA ASN A 38 -13.83 -1.51 8.18
C ASN A 38 -15.23 -0.89 8.02
N LEU A 39 -16.08 -1.48 7.16
CA LEU A 39 -17.47 -1.07 7.00
C LEU A 39 -18.27 -1.20 8.31
N GLY A 40 -18.13 -2.33 9.00
CA GLY A 40 -18.82 -2.59 10.26
C GLY A 40 -18.39 -1.61 11.36
N ILE A 41 -17.10 -1.34 11.51
CA ILE A 41 -16.57 -0.38 12.47
C ILE A 41 -16.99 1.05 12.10
N SER A 42 -17.03 1.39 10.84
CA SER A 42 -17.48 2.71 10.38
C SER A 42 -18.97 2.93 10.67
N LEU A 43 -19.82 1.92 10.48
CA LEU A 43 -21.24 1.99 10.86
C LEU A 43 -21.42 2.10 12.37
N LEU A 44 -20.60 1.42 13.16
CA LEU A 44 -20.62 1.56 14.62
C LEU A 44 -20.27 2.99 15.04
N GLY A 45 -19.22 3.57 14.44
CA GLY A 45 -18.83 4.96 14.72
C GLY A 45 -19.91 5.95 14.35
N GLU A 46 -20.59 5.77 13.23
CA GLU A 46 -21.74 6.59 12.85
C GLU A 46 -22.91 6.46 13.83
N ALA A 47 -23.20 5.24 14.28
CA ALA A 47 -24.23 5.01 15.31
C ALA A 47 -23.88 5.70 16.65
N LEU A 48 -22.63 5.66 17.06
CA LEU A 48 -22.14 6.34 18.27
C LEU A 48 -22.21 7.87 18.12
N THR A 49 -21.86 8.41 16.98
CA THR A 49 -21.97 9.83 16.64
C THR A 49 -23.40 10.31 16.80
N ARG A 50 -24.34 9.62 16.18
CA ARG A 50 -25.79 9.94 16.29
C ARG A 50 -26.32 9.79 17.72
N ALA A 51 -25.98 8.71 18.40
CA ALA A 51 -26.43 8.46 19.76
C ALA A 51 -25.89 9.48 20.76
N SER A 52 -24.72 10.04 20.53
CA SER A 52 -24.13 11.07 21.38
C SER A 52 -24.63 12.49 21.10
N GLY A 53 -25.30 12.71 19.97
CA GLY A 53 -25.68 14.04 19.49
C GLY A 53 -24.52 14.86 18.94
N ALA A 54 -23.36 14.23 18.69
CA ALA A 54 -22.21 14.92 18.11
C ALA A 54 -22.45 15.27 16.64
N GLU A 55 -21.88 16.36 16.16
CA GLU A 55 -22.02 16.84 14.79
C GLU A 55 -21.38 15.87 13.79
N SER A 56 -20.25 15.28 14.15
CA SER A 56 -19.49 14.36 13.30
C SER A 56 -18.65 13.39 14.13
N TRP A 57 -18.18 12.30 13.51
CA TRP A 57 -17.24 11.39 14.14
C TRP A 57 -15.96 12.12 14.57
N LYS A 58 -15.47 13.08 13.76
CA LYS A 58 -14.30 13.89 14.09
C LYS A 58 -14.51 14.69 15.38
N SER A 59 -15.66 15.37 15.55
CA SER A 59 -15.95 16.08 16.79
C SER A 59 -16.10 15.12 17.97
N TYR A 60 -16.84 14.02 17.78
CA TYR A 60 -17.05 13.00 18.81
C TYR A 60 -15.72 12.45 19.37
N ILE A 61 -14.82 11.99 18.51
CA ILE A 61 -13.57 11.36 18.95
C ILE A 61 -12.59 12.39 19.51
N THR A 62 -12.61 13.63 18.99
CA THR A 62 -11.80 14.73 19.51
C THR A 62 -12.20 15.07 20.93
N GLU A 63 -13.48 15.21 21.22
CA GLU A 63 -13.98 15.52 22.57
C GLU A 63 -13.83 14.35 23.55
N ARG A 64 -14.06 13.12 23.08
CA ARG A 64 -14.09 11.93 23.93
C ARG A 64 -12.74 11.27 24.15
N LEU A 65 -11.79 11.46 23.25
CA LEU A 65 -10.50 10.79 23.32
C LEU A 65 -9.32 11.77 23.21
N PHE A 66 -9.22 12.55 22.13
CA PHE A 66 -8.01 13.31 21.87
C PHE A 66 -7.81 14.43 22.89
N THR A 67 -8.84 15.21 23.19
CA THR A 67 -8.77 16.31 24.16
C THR A 67 -8.49 15.82 25.58
N PRO A 68 -9.20 14.82 26.14
CA PRO A 68 -8.92 14.29 27.47
C PRO A 68 -7.50 13.75 27.65
N LEU A 69 -6.93 13.15 26.59
CA LEU A 69 -5.57 12.62 26.62
C LEU A 69 -4.50 13.66 26.24
N GLY A 70 -4.89 14.89 25.91
CA GLY A 70 -3.95 15.93 25.48
C GLY A 70 -3.27 15.65 24.14
N MET A 71 -3.91 14.89 23.25
CA MET A 71 -3.42 14.55 21.90
C MET A 71 -3.65 15.71 20.94
N LYS A 72 -2.85 16.77 21.07
CA LYS A 72 -3.06 18.06 20.40
C LYS A 72 -2.74 18.05 18.92
N HIS A 73 -1.93 17.10 18.48
CA HIS A 73 -1.46 16.94 17.10
C HIS A 73 -2.09 15.73 16.40
N THR A 74 -3.20 15.23 16.96
CA THR A 74 -3.96 14.13 16.35
C THR A 74 -5.24 14.66 15.73
N THR A 75 -5.47 14.34 14.48
CA THR A 75 -6.65 14.78 13.73
C THR A 75 -7.12 13.72 12.74
N LEU A 76 -8.34 13.91 12.23
CA LEU A 76 -8.87 13.16 11.10
C LEU A 76 -9.01 14.10 9.91
N ILE A 77 -8.64 13.61 8.73
CA ILE A 77 -8.77 14.34 7.48
C ILE A 77 -9.94 13.78 6.65
N ALA A 78 -10.66 14.66 5.99
CA ALA A 78 -11.70 14.32 5.02
C ALA A 78 -11.20 14.45 3.57
N SER A 79 -10.11 15.17 3.35
CA SER A 79 -9.53 15.41 2.03
C SER A 79 -8.00 15.52 2.10
N GLN A 80 -7.35 15.40 0.94
CA GLN A 80 -5.88 15.53 0.84
C GLN A 80 -5.37 16.92 1.28
N SER A 81 -6.19 17.98 1.12
CA SER A 81 -5.84 19.34 1.52
C SER A 81 -5.81 19.57 3.03
N GLU A 82 -6.31 18.61 3.82
CA GLU A 82 -6.30 18.66 5.27
C GLU A 82 -5.10 17.93 5.90
N ILE A 83 -4.21 17.36 5.08
CA ILE A 83 -2.99 16.71 5.58
C ILE A 83 -2.18 17.76 6.35
N PRO A 84 -1.76 17.47 7.59
CA PRO A 84 -1.02 18.42 8.41
C PRO A 84 0.29 18.87 7.74
N ASP A 85 0.64 20.13 7.91
CA ASP A 85 1.91 20.68 7.46
C ASP A 85 3.08 19.92 8.13
N GLY A 86 4.10 19.59 7.34
CA GLY A 86 5.25 18.83 7.82
C GLY A 86 5.02 17.34 8.00
N ALA A 87 3.85 16.82 7.59
CA ALA A 87 3.59 15.39 7.60
C ALA A 87 4.60 14.64 6.72
N ILE A 88 5.09 13.50 7.21
CA ILE A 88 5.96 12.62 6.43
C ILE A 88 5.11 11.94 5.37
N HIS A 89 5.53 12.04 4.12
CA HIS A 89 4.89 11.35 3.00
C HIS A 89 5.52 9.98 2.81
N GLY A 90 4.68 8.96 2.84
CA GLY A 90 5.09 7.60 2.58
C GLY A 90 5.14 7.25 1.10
N VAL A 91 5.60 6.03 0.82
CA VAL A 91 5.69 5.46 -0.52
C VAL A 91 5.04 4.08 -0.56
N GLN A 92 4.43 3.77 -1.70
CA GLN A 92 3.91 2.44 -2.00
C GLN A 92 5.05 1.45 -2.28
N ALA A 93 4.74 0.17 -2.40
CA ALA A 93 5.71 -0.88 -2.72
C ALA A 93 6.52 -0.59 -4.00
N ASN A 94 5.94 0.11 -4.96
CA ASN A 94 6.61 0.56 -6.18
C ASN A 94 7.51 1.81 -6.01
N GLY A 95 7.71 2.29 -4.77
CA GLY A 95 8.53 3.47 -4.45
C GLY A 95 7.91 4.81 -4.79
N ARG A 96 6.61 4.85 -5.08
CA ARG A 96 5.89 6.07 -5.48
C ARG A 96 4.98 6.57 -4.38
N ARG A 97 4.75 7.86 -4.38
CA ARG A 97 3.70 8.47 -3.56
C ARG A 97 2.33 8.09 -4.12
N GLY A 98 1.39 7.75 -3.26
CA GLY A 98 -0.03 7.62 -3.57
C GLY A 98 -0.83 8.77 -2.96
N GLN A 99 -2.14 8.65 -3.05
CA GLN A 99 -3.04 9.50 -2.28
C GLN A 99 -3.21 8.91 -0.88
N SER A 100 -2.97 9.72 0.14
CA SER A 100 -3.20 9.31 1.52
C SER A 100 -4.70 9.03 1.75
N VAL A 101 -4.97 8.07 2.64
CA VAL A 101 -6.34 7.70 2.97
C VAL A 101 -7.05 8.89 3.62
N SER A 102 -8.20 9.25 3.06
CA SER A 102 -9.07 10.34 3.54
C SER A 102 -10.52 10.03 3.16
N GLY A 103 -11.45 10.77 3.71
CA GLY A 103 -12.88 10.59 3.47
C GLY A 103 -13.63 10.29 4.76
N THR A 104 -14.83 10.86 4.89
CA THR A 104 -15.56 10.87 6.17
C THR A 104 -16.17 9.52 6.54
N GLY A 105 -16.60 8.74 5.55
CA GLY A 105 -17.32 7.49 5.79
C GLY A 105 -16.50 6.43 6.54
N PHE A 106 -15.21 6.34 6.25
CA PHE A 106 -14.31 5.36 6.88
C PHE A 106 -13.43 5.92 8.01
N ASN A 107 -13.63 7.18 8.41
CA ASN A 107 -12.91 7.77 9.53
C ASN A 107 -13.06 6.97 10.84
N PRO A 108 -14.24 6.42 11.20
CA PRO A 108 -14.37 5.60 12.40
C PRO A 108 -13.54 4.32 12.38
N ALA A 109 -13.23 3.78 11.21
CA ALA A 109 -12.35 2.63 11.05
C ALA A 109 -10.85 3.01 11.00
N GLY A 110 -10.51 4.25 11.34
CA GLY A 110 -9.12 4.73 11.37
C GLY A 110 -8.62 5.34 10.06
N ALA A 111 -9.42 5.34 8.99
CA ALA A 111 -9.04 5.96 7.74
C ALA A 111 -8.90 7.48 7.93
N GLY A 112 -7.76 8.05 7.49
CA GLY A 112 -7.51 9.48 7.59
C GLY A 112 -7.09 9.99 8.97
N VAL A 113 -6.75 9.11 9.91
CA VAL A 113 -6.16 9.53 11.20
C VAL A 113 -4.69 9.90 10.99
N TRP A 114 -4.35 11.11 11.40
CA TRP A 114 -2.97 11.61 11.46
C TRP A 114 -2.60 11.90 12.90
N SER A 115 -1.43 11.47 13.32
CA SER A 115 -0.97 11.63 14.70
C SER A 115 0.55 11.78 14.74
N THR A 116 1.07 12.11 15.93
CA THR A 116 2.50 12.16 16.21
C THR A 116 2.91 11.03 17.17
N PRO A 117 4.19 10.65 17.20
CA PRO A 117 4.69 9.70 18.18
C PRO A 117 4.41 10.15 19.64
N GLU A 118 4.47 11.46 19.90
CA GLU A 118 4.18 12.03 21.21
C GLU A 118 2.72 11.80 21.64
N ASP A 119 1.76 12.09 20.76
CA ASP A 119 0.33 11.89 21.05
C ASP A 119 0.00 10.40 21.20
N MET A 120 0.58 9.53 20.37
CA MET A 120 0.39 8.10 20.49
C MET A 120 1.06 7.51 21.74
N THR A 121 2.14 8.12 22.23
CA THR A 121 2.72 7.78 23.55
C THR A 121 1.73 8.08 24.68
N ARG A 122 1.06 9.24 24.64
CA ARG A 122 -0.01 9.57 25.63
C ARG A 122 -1.15 8.55 25.58
N TYR A 123 -1.57 8.16 24.40
CA TYR A 123 -2.60 7.13 24.22
C TYR A 123 -2.17 5.78 24.79
N ALA A 124 -0.96 5.32 24.47
CA ALA A 124 -0.41 4.06 24.97
C ALA A 124 -0.24 4.08 26.51
N GLN A 125 0.23 5.19 27.07
CA GLN A 125 0.33 5.38 28.53
C GLN A 125 -1.03 5.32 29.22
N ALA A 126 -2.06 5.93 28.63
CA ALA A 126 -3.42 5.87 29.16
C ALA A 126 -3.98 4.43 29.14
N ILE A 127 -3.68 3.64 28.11
CA ILE A 127 -4.04 2.21 28.06
C ILE A 127 -3.31 1.42 29.15
N LEU A 128 -2.01 1.63 29.30
CA LEU A 128 -1.21 0.94 30.34
C LEU A 128 -1.69 1.28 31.75
N ALA A 129 -2.06 2.55 31.99
CA ALA A 129 -2.59 3.02 33.26
C ALA A 129 -4.08 2.68 33.51
N GLY A 130 -4.79 2.11 32.53
CA GLY A 130 -6.22 1.86 32.61
C GLY A 130 -7.09 3.12 32.65
N THR A 131 -6.54 4.28 32.22
CA THR A 131 -7.21 5.59 32.25
C THR A 131 -7.72 6.04 30.88
N VAL A 132 -7.56 5.22 29.86
CA VAL A 132 -8.09 5.52 28.53
C VAL A 132 -9.62 5.65 28.58
N PRO A 133 -10.21 6.67 27.94
CA PRO A 133 -11.65 6.79 27.86
C PRO A 133 -12.30 5.51 27.28
N GLY A 134 -13.29 4.97 27.99
CA GLY A 134 -13.88 3.66 27.67
C GLY A 134 -13.29 2.50 28.47
N GLY A 135 -12.21 2.71 29.21
CA GLY A 135 -11.59 1.70 30.08
C GLY A 135 -10.93 0.55 29.33
N ASP A 136 -10.76 -0.57 30.02
CA ASP A 136 -10.03 -1.74 29.51
C ASP A 136 -10.90 -2.71 28.69
N SER A 137 -12.21 -2.58 28.80
CA SER A 137 -13.16 -3.51 28.18
C SER A 137 -12.95 -3.71 26.64
N PRO A 138 -12.54 -2.72 25.86
CA PRO A 138 -12.23 -2.92 24.44
C PRO A 138 -11.08 -3.89 24.16
N GLN A 139 -10.13 -4.02 25.10
CA GLN A 139 -8.94 -4.85 24.93
C GLN A 139 -9.11 -6.25 25.51
N GLU A 140 -10.16 -6.53 26.30
CA GLU A 140 -10.41 -7.85 26.85
C GLU A 140 -10.60 -8.89 25.74
N PRO A 141 -9.85 -10.00 25.71
CA PRO A 141 -9.95 -11.03 24.68
C PRO A 141 -11.28 -11.80 24.82
N ARG A 142 -12.21 -11.60 23.91
CA ARG A 142 -13.57 -12.16 23.97
C ARG A 142 -13.78 -13.34 23.04
N TRP A 143 -13.30 -13.24 21.81
CA TRP A 143 -13.58 -14.22 20.76
C TRP A 143 -12.29 -14.73 20.13
N PRO A 144 -12.28 -15.99 19.63
CA PRO A 144 -11.18 -16.44 18.78
C PRO A 144 -11.13 -15.56 17.52
N ALA A 145 -9.94 -15.11 17.14
CA ALA A 145 -9.70 -14.44 15.88
C ALA A 145 -9.32 -15.48 14.83
N ASP A 146 -10.31 -15.99 14.08
CA ASP A 146 -10.03 -16.81 12.89
C ASP A 146 -9.61 -15.88 11.77
N LEU A 147 -8.47 -16.12 11.20
CA LEU A 147 -7.83 -15.23 10.25
C LEU A 147 -8.59 -14.88 9.00
N ILE A 148 -8.30 -13.64 8.57
CA ILE A 148 -8.72 -13.15 7.25
C ILE A 148 -7.63 -13.42 6.20
N ASP A 149 -6.35 -13.28 6.47
CA ASP A 149 -5.28 -13.23 5.45
C ASP A 149 -4.01 -14.05 5.76
N GLY A 150 -4.18 -15.26 6.23
CA GLY A 150 -3.10 -16.25 6.11
C GLY A 150 -1.96 -16.21 7.13
N ILE A 151 -1.85 -15.21 8.01
CA ILE A 151 -0.81 -15.18 9.05
C ILE A 151 -1.49 -15.39 10.41
N ARG A 152 -1.39 -16.61 10.94
CA ARG A 152 -1.88 -16.92 12.30
C ARG A 152 -0.75 -16.95 13.31
N LEU A 153 -0.95 -16.21 14.39
CA LEU A 153 -0.31 -16.57 15.63
C LEU A 153 -1.24 -17.55 16.38
N PRO A 154 -0.76 -18.72 16.81
CA PRO A 154 -1.59 -19.66 17.57
C PRO A 154 -2.11 -18.99 18.85
N GLY A 155 -3.42 -19.11 19.09
CA GLY A 155 -4.05 -18.52 20.26
C GLY A 155 -4.52 -17.09 20.14
N GLU A 156 -4.45 -16.50 18.95
CA GLU A 156 -4.96 -15.16 18.68
C GLU A 156 -6.43 -15.00 19.06
N ARG A 157 -6.73 -13.96 19.81
CA ARG A 157 -8.09 -13.59 20.22
C ARG A 157 -8.34 -12.13 19.90
N ILE A 158 -9.60 -11.73 19.90
CA ILE A 158 -10.01 -10.35 19.67
C ILE A 158 -11.02 -9.89 20.71
N GLY A 159 -10.85 -8.65 21.18
CA GLY A 159 -11.83 -7.89 21.93
C GLY A 159 -12.72 -7.05 21.00
N TYR A 160 -13.01 -5.81 21.37
CA TYR A 160 -13.62 -4.84 20.48
C TYR A 160 -12.53 -4.17 19.65
N THR A 161 -12.13 -4.80 18.54
CA THR A 161 -11.06 -4.41 17.60
C THR A 161 -9.61 -4.66 18.05
N TRP A 162 -9.33 -4.87 19.30
CA TRP A 162 -7.99 -5.18 19.78
C TRP A 162 -7.70 -6.67 19.69
N TYR A 163 -6.57 -7.01 19.08
CA TYR A 163 -6.05 -8.38 19.06
C TYR A 163 -5.25 -8.67 20.33
N THR A 164 -5.24 -9.92 20.71
CA THR A 164 -4.43 -10.44 21.80
C THR A 164 -3.68 -11.66 21.32
N ASP A 165 -2.34 -11.57 21.34
CA ASP A 165 -1.43 -12.63 20.96
C ASP A 165 -0.63 -13.10 22.18
N VAL A 166 -0.08 -14.32 22.08
CA VAL A 166 0.88 -14.83 23.04
C VAL A 166 2.25 -14.90 22.38
N VAL A 167 3.18 -14.05 22.83
CA VAL A 167 4.54 -13.98 22.31
C VAL A 167 5.51 -14.28 23.44
N ASP A 168 6.30 -15.34 23.33
CA ASP A 168 7.23 -15.81 24.35
C ASP A 168 6.57 -15.99 25.75
N GLY A 169 5.33 -16.50 25.78
CA GLY A 169 4.54 -16.70 26.99
C GLY A 169 3.90 -15.43 27.57
N ARG A 170 4.09 -14.26 26.97
CA ARG A 170 3.53 -12.98 27.38
C ARG A 170 2.30 -12.62 26.56
N THR A 171 1.31 -12.07 27.20
CA THR A 171 0.07 -11.62 26.54
C THR A 171 0.25 -10.21 26.00
N ILE A 172 0.25 -10.10 24.67
CA ILE A 172 0.42 -8.83 23.96
C ILE A 172 -0.91 -8.39 23.37
N ILE A 173 -1.35 -7.20 23.75
CA ILE A 173 -2.51 -6.53 23.16
C ILE A 173 -2.01 -5.68 22.01
N ASN A 174 -2.61 -5.80 20.84
CA ASN A 174 -2.09 -5.09 19.69
C ASN A 174 -3.14 -4.74 18.65
N HIS A 175 -2.83 -3.78 17.80
CA HIS A 175 -3.53 -3.51 16.55
C HIS A 175 -2.58 -2.81 15.57
N GLY A 176 -2.69 -3.19 14.30
CA GLY A 176 -1.94 -2.58 13.21
C GLY A 176 -2.82 -1.69 12.33
N GLY A 177 -2.18 -0.82 11.58
CA GLY A 177 -2.80 -0.04 10.51
C GLY A 177 -2.00 -0.21 9.23
N THR A 178 -2.69 -0.38 8.11
CA THR A 178 -2.08 -0.44 6.79
C THR A 178 -2.86 0.44 5.84
N THR A 179 -2.16 1.35 5.20
CA THR A 179 -2.65 2.15 4.09
C THR A 179 -1.78 1.89 2.85
N MET A 180 -2.04 2.64 1.77
CA MET A 180 -1.23 2.50 0.55
C MET A 180 0.24 2.92 0.73
N GLU A 181 0.53 3.79 1.70
CA GLU A 181 1.84 4.42 1.87
C GLU A 181 2.45 4.19 3.24
N TYR A 182 1.66 3.76 4.23
CA TYR A 182 2.10 3.66 5.62
C TYR A 182 1.68 2.35 6.24
N MET A 183 2.50 1.88 7.16
CA MET A 183 2.10 0.86 8.12
C MET A 183 2.36 1.36 9.53
N THR A 184 1.49 0.99 10.43
CA THR A 184 1.63 1.27 11.85
C THR A 184 1.34 0.01 12.66
N HIS A 185 1.91 -0.08 13.84
CA HIS A 185 1.56 -1.13 14.78
C HIS A 185 1.77 -0.64 16.21
N LEU A 186 0.71 -0.73 17.01
CA LEU A 186 0.78 -0.53 18.46
C LEU A 186 0.68 -1.87 19.15
N ALA A 187 1.68 -2.20 19.96
CA ALA A 187 1.72 -3.42 20.75
C ALA A 187 1.97 -3.06 22.21
N ILE A 188 1.22 -3.68 23.12
CA ILE A 188 1.18 -3.34 24.55
C ILE A 188 1.32 -4.62 25.36
N ASP A 189 2.30 -4.62 26.22
CA ASP A 189 2.49 -5.63 27.25
C ASP A 189 2.19 -5.00 28.62
N ARG A 190 1.04 -5.31 29.16
CA ARG A 190 0.61 -4.80 30.46
C ARG A 190 1.39 -5.40 31.62
N GLU A 191 1.91 -6.60 31.49
CA GLU A 191 2.66 -7.27 32.52
C GLU A 191 4.02 -6.59 32.77
N SER A 192 4.72 -6.24 31.70
CA SER A 192 5.98 -5.46 31.81
C SER A 192 5.77 -3.96 31.90
N GLY A 193 4.55 -3.45 31.69
CA GLY A 193 4.26 -2.01 31.62
C GLY A 193 4.86 -1.34 30.39
N THR A 194 5.11 -2.09 29.32
CA THR A 194 5.77 -1.60 28.11
C THR A 194 4.80 -1.52 26.93
N ALA A 195 4.89 -0.44 26.17
CA ALA A 195 4.20 -0.32 24.90
C ALA A 195 5.17 0.12 23.80
N VAL A 196 4.98 -0.41 22.61
CA VAL A 196 5.77 -0.08 21.41
C VAL A 196 4.83 0.37 20.32
N MET A 197 5.11 1.55 19.77
CA MET A 197 4.44 2.03 18.56
C MET A 197 5.46 2.14 17.43
N VAL A 198 5.16 1.46 16.33
CA VAL A 198 5.97 1.50 15.11
C VAL A 198 5.21 2.25 14.02
N TYR A 199 5.90 3.14 13.34
CA TYR A 199 5.46 3.83 12.14
C TYR A 199 6.44 3.52 11.02
N THR A 200 5.92 3.25 9.84
CA THR A 200 6.72 3.16 8.62
C THR A 200 6.13 4.06 7.55
N ASP A 201 7.00 4.67 6.76
CA ASP A 201 6.65 5.46 5.59
C ASP A 201 6.64 4.63 4.30
N GLN A 202 6.50 3.32 4.45
CA GLN A 202 6.43 2.35 3.37
C GLN A 202 5.38 1.29 3.68
N SER A 203 4.56 0.96 2.70
CA SER A 203 3.58 -0.12 2.81
C SER A 203 4.21 -1.50 2.56
N LYS A 204 5.22 -1.85 3.37
CA LYS A 204 5.84 -3.18 3.33
C LYS A 204 5.18 -4.09 4.36
N ASP A 205 4.34 -5.00 3.91
CA ASP A 205 3.53 -5.87 4.76
C ASP A 205 4.30 -6.56 5.88
N GLY A 206 3.71 -6.55 7.07
CA GLY A 206 4.23 -7.24 8.24
C GLY A 206 5.44 -6.58 8.92
N THR A 207 6.05 -5.54 8.32
CA THR A 207 7.27 -4.92 8.89
C THR A 207 6.99 -4.26 10.23
N ALA A 208 5.91 -3.48 10.34
CA ALA A 208 5.59 -2.75 11.57
C ALA A 208 5.27 -3.71 12.74
N SER A 209 4.48 -4.76 12.50
CA SER A 209 4.14 -5.77 13.51
C SER A 209 5.35 -6.58 13.95
N ALA A 210 6.18 -7.01 13.01
CA ALA A 210 7.38 -7.77 13.30
C ALA A 210 8.41 -6.96 14.11
N LEU A 211 8.58 -5.67 13.79
CA LEU A 211 9.43 -4.77 14.57
C LEU A 211 8.86 -4.52 15.97
N ALA A 212 7.55 -4.30 16.11
CA ALA A 212 6.92 -4.10 17.41
C ALA A 212 7.08 -5.34 18.31
N ALA A 213 6.87 -6.55 17.78
CA ALA A 213 7.08 -7.79 18.51
C ALA A 213 8.54 -7.96 18.94
N ALA A 214 9.51 -7.73 18.04
CA ALA A 214 10.93 -7.82 18.36
C ALA A 214 11.36 -6.82 19.44
N LEU A 215 10.86 -5.59 19.40
CA LEU A 215 11.17 -4.56 20.40
C LEU A 215 10.57 -4.87 21.78
N LEU A 216 9.40 -5.53 21.84
CA LEU A 216 8.79 -5.92 23.10
C LEU A 216 9.47 -7.12 23.76
N THR A 217 9.91 -8.09 22.97
CA THR A 217 10.41 -9.38 23.48
C THR A 217 11.92 -9.40 23.66
N ASP A 218 12.67 -8.85 22.74
CA ASP A 218 14.13 -8.80 22.81
C ASP A 218 14.66 -7.74 21.83
N GLY A 219 14.81 -6.52 22.30
CA GLY A 219 15.26 -5.38 21.49
C GLY A 219 16.60 -5.58 20.77
N GLN A 220 17.33 -6.66 21.04
CA GLN A 220 18.59 -6.99 20.37
C GLN A 220 18.38 -7.82 19.09
N LYS A 221 17.20 -8.43 18.88
CA LYS A 221 16.93 -9.29 17.71
C LYS A 221 16.30 -8.58 16.50
N ILE A 222 16.29 -7.25 16.46
CA ILE A 222 15.71 -6.50 15.34
C ILE A 222 16.34 -6.88 13.99
N SER A 223 17.64 -7.19 13.98
CA SER A 223 18.37 -7.60 12.77
C SER A 223 17.93 -8.95 12.18
N THR A 224 17.20 -9.75 12.95
CA THR A 224 16.73 -11.09 12.53
C THR A 224 15.25 -11.14 12.19
N VAL A 225 14.55 -10.01 12.22
CA VAL A 225 13.13 -9.94 11.87
C VAL A 225 12.96 -10.28 10.39
N SER A 226 12.41 -11.46 10.13
CA SER A 226 12.05 -11.91 8.79
C SER A 226 10.60 -11.57 8.51
N VAL A 227 10.36 -10.72 7.53
CA VAL A 227 9.01 -10.42 7.06
C VAL A 227 8.72 -11.31 5.87
N PRO A 228 7.73 -12.21 5.94
CA PRO A 228 7.37 -13.05 4.81
C PRO A 228 6.84 -12.20 3.65
N LEU A 229 7.20 -12.59 2.41
CA LEU A 229 6.63 -11.97 1.23
C LEU A 229 5.16 -12.34 1.10
N THR A 230 4.30 -11.35 0.94
CA THR A 230 2.89 -11.58 0.65
C THR A 230 2.70 -12.12 -0.77
N ALA A 231 1.56 -12.75 -1.04
CA ALA A 231 1.21 -13.20 -2.39
C ALA A 231 1.16 -12.00 -3.38
N GLU A 232 0.76 -10.83 -2.92
CA GLU A 232 0.73 -9.59 -3.72
C GLU A 232 2.14 -9.14 -4.08
N THR A 233 3.04 -9.03 -3.11
CA THR A 233 4.45 -8.69 -3.35
C THR A 233 5.14 -9.71 -4.27
N LEU A 234 4.84 -11.00 -4.08
CA LEU A 234 5.36 -12.04 -4.97
C LEU A 234 4.86 -11.86 -6.41
N ALA A 235 3.58 -11.56 -6.59
CA ALA A 235 3.02 -11.26 -7.91
C ALA A 235 3.67 -10.04 -8.58
N GLU A 236 3.93 -8.98 -7.82
CA GLU A 236 4.65 -7.80 -8.32
C GLU A 236 6.09 -8.13 -8.75
N ILE A 237 6.81 -8.93 -7.95
CA ILE A 237 8.17 -9.40 -8.31
C ILE A 237 8.14 -10.24 -9.59
N VAL A 238 7.15 -11.14 -9.73
CA VAL A 238 6.99 -11.98 -10.93
C VAL A 238 6.68 -11.11 -12.15
N LEU A 239 5.79 -10.14 -12.03
CA LEU A 239 5.47 -9.21 -13.12
C LEU A 239 6.68 -8.37 -13.53
N LEU A 240 7.40 -7.81 -12.56
CA LEU A 240 8.63 -7.08 -12.80
C LEU A 240 9.66 -7.97 -13.53
N GLY A 241 9.87 -9.18 -13.03
CA GLY A 241 10.76 -10.16 -13.64
C GLY A 241 10.37 -10.45 -15.09
N ALA A 242 9.08 -10.71 -15.34
CA ALA A 242 8.57 -10.99 -16.68
C ALA A 242 8.81 -9.82 -17.64
N PHE A 243 8.49 -8.59 -17.26
CA PHE A 243 8.71 -7.41 -18.12
C PHE A 243 10.21 -7.11 -18.31
N THR A 244 11.01 -7.29 -17.27
CA THR A 244 12.47 -7.09 -17.35
C THR A 244 13.12 -8.13 -18.27
N ILE A 245 12.75 -9.42 -18.13
CA ILE A 245 13.21 -10.50 -19.01
C ILE A 245 12.75 -10.24 -20.44
N LEU A 246 11.50 -9.84 -20.65
CA LEU A 246 10.98 -9.52 -21.96
C LEU A 246 11.76 -8.36 -22.59
N ALA A 247 12.04 -7.30 -21.85
CA ALA A 247 12.87 -6.17 -22.32
C ALA A 247 14.29 -6.64 -22.70
N LEU A 248 14.91 -7.49 -21.88
CA LEU A 248 16.22 -8.06 -22.14
C LEU A 248 16.23 -8.93 -23.39
N VAL A 249 15.28 -9.88 -23.51
CA VAL A 249 15.15 -10.77 -24.69
C VAL A 249 14.91 -9.97 -25.97
N MET A 250 14.00 -8.99 -25.92
CA MET A 250 13.74 -8.08 -27.05
C MET A 250 14.98 -7.27 -27.40
N GLY A 251 15.71 -6.80 -26.39
CA GLY A 251 16.97 -6.11 -26.56
C GLY A 251 18.04 -6.97 -27.24
N LEU A 252 18.26 -8.18 -26.75
CA LEU A 252 19.19 -9.14 -27.35
C LEU A 252 18.81 -9.52 -28.79
N CYS A 253 17.52 -9.78 -29.05
CA CYS A 253 17.01 -10.01 -30.40
C CYS A 253 17.23 -8.79 -31.32
N THR A 254 17.07 -7.57 -30.80
CA THR A 254 17.32 -6.34 -31.55
C THR A 254 18.80 -6.17 -31.83
N MET A 255 19.66 -6.45 -30.86
CA MET A 255 21.11 -6.41 -31.00
C MET A 255 21.60 -7.44 -32.04
N ALA A 256 21.18 -8.69 -31.93
CA ALA A 256 21.59 -9.76 -32.85
C ALA A 256 21.10 -9.54 -34.31
N ARG A 257 19.96 -8.85 -34.46
CA ARG A 257 19.34 -8.57 -35.76
C ARG A 257 19.54 -7.13 -36.23
N ALA A 258 20.33 -6.34 -35.56
CA ALA A 258 20.54 -4.92 -35.90
C ALA A 258 21.09 -4.75 -37.32
N ALA A 259 22.04 -5.60 -37.73
CA ALA A 259 22.59 -5.63 -39.10
C ALA A 259 21.65 -6.22 -40.15
N SER A 260 20.60 -6.92 -39.75
CA SER A 260 19.61 -7.59 -40.60
C SER A 260 18.21 -7.08 -40.43
N ALA A 261 18.03 -5.84 -39.95
CA ALA A 261 16.69 -5.25 -39.82
C ALA A 261 16.00 -5.22 -41.20
N PRO A 262 14.78 -5.77 -41.31
CA PRO A 262 14.11 -5.88 -42.59
C PRO A 262 13.63 -4.53 -43.14
N SER A 263 13.57 -3.50 -42.32
CA SER A 263 13.16 -2.15 -42.72
C SER A 263 13.38 -1.11 -41.62
N ARG A 264 13.34 0.18 -41.99
CA ARG A 264 13.37 1.30 -41.02
C ARG A 264 12.23 1.20 -40.01
N MET A 265 11.04 0.82 -40.43
CA MET A 265 9.88 0.63 -39.56
C MET A 265 10.12 -0.47 -38.49
N ALA A 266 10.85 -1.53 -38.83
CA ALA A 266 11.20 -2.57 -37.85
C ALA A 266 12.08 -2.04 -36.71
N VAL A 267 13.00 -1.11 -36.99
CA VAL A 267 13.82 -0.45 -35.97
C VAL A 267 12.92 0.39 -35.05
N VAL A 268 12.00 1.16 -35.63
CA VAL A 268 11.06 1.99 -34.83
C VAL A 268 10.16 1.12 -33.96
N CYS A 269 9.59 0.05 -34.49
CA CYS A 269 8.75 -0.87 -33.71
C CYS A 269 9.51 -1.53 -32.57
N ARG A 270 10.76 -1.96 -32.81
CA ARG A 270 11.61 -2.55 -31.76
C ARG A 270 11.91 -1.54 -30.65
N ALA A 271 12.24 -0.29 -31.00
CA ALA A 271 12.47 0.77 -30.04
C ALA A 271 11.20 1.05 -29.22
N ALA A 272 10.04 1.16 -29.87
CA ALA A 272 8.77 1.37 -29.21
C ALA A 272 8.41 0.23 -28.23
N THR A 273 8.61 -1.03 -28.64
CA THR A 273 8.39 -2.19 -27.76
C THR A 273 9.35 -2.19 -26.56
N LEU A 274 10.63 -1.91 -26.78
CA LEU A 274 11.61 -1.85 -25.70
C LEU A 274 11.20 -0.80 -24.66
N ILE A 275 10.88 0.41 -25.12
CA ILE A 275 10.42 1.50 -24.24
C ILE A 275 9.16 1.06 -23.48
N ALA A 276 8.20 0.46 -24.16
CA ALA A 276 6.96 -0.01 -23.54
C ALA A 276 7.22 -1.07 -22.44
N CYS A 277 8.11 -2.04 -22.69
CA CYS A 277 8.48 -3.05 -21.69
C CYS A 277 9.20 -2.44 -20.48
N LEU A 278 10.14 -1.54 -20.71
CA LEU A 278 10.87 -0.86 -19.62
C LEU A 278 9.95 0.02 -18.79
N MET A 279 9.01 0.73 -19.43
CA MET A 279 8.01 1.53 -18.72
C MET A 279 7.03 0.67 -17.93
N ALA A 280 6.61 -0.47 -18.46
CA ALA A 280 5.79 -1.43 -17.73
C ALA A 280 6.53 -1.99 -16.50
N ALA A 281 7.78 -2.39 -16.66
CA ALA A 281 8.62 -2.84 -15.57
C ALA A 281 8.81 -1.74 -14.51
N ALA A 282 9.09 -0.51 -14.94
CA ALA A 282 9.22 0.64 -14.03
C ALA A 282 7.91 0.97 -13.30
N ALA A 283 6.76 0.75 -13.95
CA ALA A 283 5.46 1.04 -13.36
C ALA A 283 4.98 -0.03 -12.37
N SER A 284 5.35 -1.29 -12.57
CA SER A 284 4.83 -2.44 -11.82
C SER A 284 5.79 -3.00 -10.77
N GLY A 285 7.03 -2.53 -10.72
CA GLY A 285 8.05 -3.13 -9.85
C GLY A 285 7.96 -2.68 -8.40
N PRO A 286 8.16 -3.61 -7.45
CA PRO A 286 8.27 -3.31 -6.02
C PRO A 286 9.66 -2.74 -5.72
N TRP A 287 9.90 -1.49 -6.09
CA TRP A 287 11.22 -0.85 -6.04
C TRP A 287 11.76 -0.59 -4.63
N ILE A 288 10.93 -0.78 -3.60
CA ILE A 288 11.42 -0.78 -2.22
C ILE A 288 12.20 -2.06 -1.85
N TYR A 289 12.05 -3.13 -2.66
CA TYR A 289 12.76 -4.41 -2.45
C TYR A 289 13.92 -4.63 -3.42
N LEU A 290 13.86 -4.01 -4.60
CA LEU A 290 14.77 -4.29 -5.70
C LEU A 290 15.44 -3.00 -6.20
N PRO A 291 16.73 -3.04 -6.52
CA PRO A 291 17.44 -1.85 -7.00
C PRO A 291 17.05 -1.51 -8.44
N THR A 292 16.75 -0.25 -8.69
CA THR A 292 16.29 0.26 -10.00
C THR A 292 17.30 0.11 -11.13
N TRP A 293 18.59 -0.08 -10.83
CA TRP A 293 19.64 -0.29 -11.84
C TRP A 293 19.40 -1.55 -12.71
N ILE A 294 18.58 -2.51 -12.24
CA ILE A 294 18.18 -3.69 -13.02
C ILE A 294 17.56 -3.28 -14.35
N LEU A 295 16.75 -2.21 -14.37
CA LEU A 295 16.15 -1.67 -15.61
C LEU A 295 17.22 -1.12 -16.56
N ALA A 296 18.23 -0.45 -16.03
CA ALA A 296 19.32 0.08 -16.84
C ALA A 296 20.10 -1.06 -17.51
N VAL A 297 20.41 -2.12 -16.78
CA VAL A 297 21.09 -3.31 -17.33
C VAL A 297 20.23 -3.99 -18.39
N ALA A 298 18.92 -4.16 -18.13
CA ALA A 298 18.00 -4.76 -19.11
C ALA A 298 17.83 -3.92 -20.40
N ALA A 299 18.02 -2.60 -20.32
CA ALA A 299 17.94 -1.70 -21.46
C ALA A 299 19.16 -1.73 -22.38
N LEU A 300 20.38 -2.06 -21.87
CA LEU A 300 21.62 -1.95 -22.62
C LEU A 300 21.62 -2.68 -23.98
N PRO A 301 21.22 -3.97 -24.09
CA PRO A 301 21.22 -4.66 -25.37
C PRO A 301 20.26 -4.04 -26.38
N GLY A 302 19.10 -3.59 -25.91
CA GLY A 302 18.10 -2.94 -26.74
C GLY A 302 18.55 -1.57 -27.24
N LEU A 303 19.18 -0.78 -26.36
CA LEU A 303 19.75 0.52 -26.71
C LEU A 303 20.85 0.35 -27.77
N TYR A 304 21.76 -0.62 -27.60
CA TYR A 304 22.77 -0.95 -28.59
C TYR A 304 22.13 -1.28 -29.95
N GLY A 305 21.11 -2.15 -29.97
CA GLY A 305 20.43 -2.55 -31.19
C GLY A 305 19.71 -1.40 -31.89
N VAL A 306 19.09 -0.50 -31.13
CA VAL A 306 18.45 0.72 -31.66
C VAL A 306 19.49 1.67 -32.24
N VAL A 307 20.55 1.96 -31.51
CA VAL A 307 21.65 2.83 -31.99
C VAL A 307 22.26 2.27 -33.27
N ARG A 308 22.53 0.97 -33.31
CA ARG A 308 23.05 0.31 -34.51
C ARG A 308 22.06 0.38 -35.69
N GLY A 309 20.76 0.21 -35.42
CA GLY A 309 19.70 0.39 -36.43
C GLY A 309 19.66 1.82 -36.98
N ILE A 310 19.86 2.82 -36.13
CA ILE A 310 19.95 4.23 -36.53
C ILE A 310 21.20 4.47 -37.39
N THR A 311 22.35 3.94 -37.01
CA THR A 311 23.58 4.10 -37.82
C THR A 311 23.48 3.49 -39.20
N LEU A 312 22.69 2.43 -39.36
CA LEU A 312 22.42 1.76 -40.65
C LEU A 312 21.17 2.30 -41.34
N TRP A 313 20.56 3.36 -40.88
CA TRP A 313 19.23 3.85 -41.30
C TRP A 313 19.14 4.08 -42.80
N THR A 314 20.18 4.68 -43.40
CA THR A 314 20.21 4.97 -44.86
C THR A 314 20.29 3.72 -45.71
N GLN A 315 20.84 2.62 -45.18
CA GLN A 315 20.99 1.34 -45.86
C GLN A 315 19.73 0.46 -45.70
N LEU A 316 18.83 0.78 -44.78
CA LEU A 316 17.62 0.00 -44.55
C LEU A 316 16.51 0.37 -45.52
N PRO A 317 15.80 -0.63 -46.11
CA PRO A 317 14.68 -0.36 -47.00
C PRO A 317 13.50 0.30 -46.26
N ALA A 318 12.78 1.16 -46.96
CA ALA A 318 11.48 1.64 -46.49
C ALA A 318 10.43 0.53 -46.59
N LEU A 319 9.48 0.49 -45.68
CA LEU A 319 8.38 -0.48 -45.74
C LEU A 319 7.43 -0.14 -46.89
N PRO A 320 6.97 -1.13 -47.66
CA PRO A 320 5.94 -0.90 -48.68
C PRO A 320 4.69 -0.27 -48.06
N ARG A 321 4.09 0.74 -48.70
CA ARG A 321 2.92 1.48 -48.16
C ARG A 321 1.78 0.56 -47.69
N ARG A 322 1.55 -0.56 -48.35
CA ARG A 322 0.51 -1.56 -48.00
C ARG A 322 0.71 -2.22 -46.61
N ARG A 323 1.93 -2.24 -46.05
CA ARG A 323 2.24 -2.82 -44.74
C ARG A 323 2.67 -1.77 -43.71
N ALA A 324 2.87 -0.53 -44.12
CA ALA A 324 3.31 0.53 -43.22
C ALA A 324 2.28 0.82 -42.09
N TRP A 325 0.98 0.67 -42.39
CA TRP A 325 -0.09 0.89 -41.40
C TRP A 325 0.02 -0.07 -40.20
N LEU A 326 0.41 -1.33 -40.40
CA LEU A 326 0.64 -2.28 -39.30
C LEU A 326 1.76 -1.82 -38.35
N GLY A 327 2.86 -1.29 -38.94
CA GLY A 327 3.95 -0.72 -38.14
C GLY A 327 3.51 0.51 -37.33
N TRP A 328 2.75 1.42 -37.96
CA TRP A 328 2.21 2.60 -37.26
C TRP A 328 1.19 2.23 -36.20
N MET A 329 0.35 1.22 -36.46
CA MET A 329 -0.56 0.68 -35.42
C MET A 329 0.21 0.13 -34.24
N HIS A 330 1.29 -0.64 -34.45
CA HIS A 330 2.15 -1.16 -33.40
C HIS A 330 2.80 -0.02 -32.57
N VAL A 331 3.33 1.00 -33.25
CA VAL A 331 3.90 2.19 -32.57
C VAL A 331 2.81 2.91 -31.78
N GLY A 332 1.64 3.14 -32.36
CA GLY A 332 0.49 3.76 -31.71
C GLY A 332 0.06 3.03 -30.43
N LEU A 333 -0.04 1.69 -30.49
CA LEU A 333 -0.35 0.85 -29.34
C LEU A 333 0.74 0.93 -28.27
N SER A 334 2.02 0.92 -28.66
CA SER A 334 3.15 1.06 -27.74
C SER A 334 3.13 2.43 -27.04
N VAL A 335 2.86 3.51 -27.78
CA VAL A 335 2.75 4.87 -27.23
C VAL A 335 1.55 4.98 -26.28
N ALA A 336 0.39 4.42 -26.66
CA ALA A 336 -0.79 4.40 -25.79
C ALA A 336 -0.52 3.61 -24.49
N PHE A 337 0.19 2.49 -24.59
CA PHE A 337 0.59 1.69 -23.44
C PHE A 337 1.59 2.45 -22.54
N VAL A 338 2.60 3.11 -23.11
CA VAL A 338 3.52 3.97 -22.38
C VAL A 338 2.77 5.11 -21.69
N GLY A 339 1.81 5.74 -22.39
CA GLY A 339 0.93 6.75 -21.80
C GLY A 339 0.15 6.23 -20.60
N ALA A 340 -0.42 5.02 -20.71
CA ALA A 340 -1.08 4.37 -19.58
C ALA A 340 -0.12 4.09 -18.42
N CYS A 341 1.09 3.61 -18.67
CA CYS A 341 2.13 3.42 -17.66
C CYS A 341 2.52 4.74 -16.99
N LEU A 342 2.62 5.84 -17.74
CA LEU A 342 2.91 7.17 -17.20
C LEU A 342 1.77 7.68 -16.32
N VAL A 343 0.51 7.45 -16.68
CA VAL A 343 -0.65 7.81 -15.84
C VAL A 343 -0.61 7.05 -14.51
N VAL A 344 -0.23 5.77 -14.55
CA VAL A 344 -0.01 4.95 -13.34
C VAL A 344 1.22 5.43 -12.58
N ALA A 345 2.26 5.87 -13.30
CA ALA A 345 3.56 6.23 -12.78
C ALA A 345 3.62 7.64 -12.19
N TRP A 346 2.75 8.56 -12.59
CA TRP A 346 2.82 9.95 -12.19
C TRP A 346 2.02 10.19 -10.91
N PRO A 347 2.64 10.68 -9.82
CA PRO A 347 1.87 11.05 -8.63
C PRO A 347 0.90 12.17 -9.03
N LYS A 348 -0.36 11.95 -8.72
CA LYS A 348 -1.34 13.04 -8.75
C LYS A 348 -1.09 13.86 -7.48
N ALA A 349 -0.55 15.07 -7.68
CA ALA A 349 -0.41 16.08 -6.63
C ALA A 349 -1.76 16.41 -6.01
#